data_073b1633b068118ff8c5c9a559a792af
#
_entry.id   073b1633b068118ff8c5c9a559a792af
#
_cell.length_a   1.000
_cell.length_b   1.000
_cell.length_c   1.000
_cell.angle_alpha   90.00
_cell.angle_beta   90.00
_cell.angle_gamma   90.00
#
_symmetry.space_group_name_H-M   'P 1'
#
loop_
_entity.id
_entity.type
_entity.pdbx_description
1 polymer ?
#
loop_
_entity_poly.entity_id
_entity_poly.type
_entity_poly.pdbx_seq_one_letter_code
_entity_poly.pdbx_strand_id
1 'polypeptide(L)'
;MEAKQYEEQVDATPLPRKSAEYEALVRAGPNLRALQQIQAHLLVSGCHRSRALITKLLVLSCAAGSINYTRRIFHHVLHPDSFLFNSLIKSSSKFGFSLDALLFYRHMLTSKLAPSSYTFTSVIKACADLSALKIGRVVHSHVLVNGYGSNSFVQAAMVTFYAKSGALDVARKVFDEMPERNVVAWNSMISGYEQNGLGDEAVALFRKMLKLGVRPDSTTFVTVLSACSQLGLLDLGYWVHDYIINHGIHVNVILATALINMFSRCGNVSRARAVFDSLDEGNVIAWTAMINGYGMHGYGVQAMEIFHRMKAYRLAPNNVTFVAVLSACAHAGLINEGRQAFASMRQKYGLVPGVEHHVCMVDMFGRAGLLSEAYQFIKELGPQELVPAVWTAMLGACKMHKNFELGVEIAERLISLEPENPGHYVLLSNMYALAGKMDRVESVRNVMIQRGLRKRVGYSTIDVNNNPYLFSMGDKSHPETNEIYRYLDELIWRCKEAGYVPIPESAMHELEEEEREFALRYHSEKLAVAFGLMKTTHGMTLRIVKNLKICEDCHSAFKFISIVTNREIIIRDKLRFHHFKEGSCSCLDYW
;
A
#
# COMPACT_ATOMS: atom_id res chain seq x y z
N MET A 1 7.02 4.67 37.39
CA MET A 1 7.19 5.55 38.57
C MET A 1 8.28 6.58 38.39
N GLU A 2 9.21 6.43 37.44
CA GLU A 2 10.31 7.41 37.20
C GLU A 2 9.91 8.66 36.38
N ALA A 3 8.75 8.68 35.76
CA ALA A 3 8.29 9.84 34.97
C ALA A 3 7.78 11.03 35.82
N LYS A 4 7.55 10.83 37.14
CA LYS A 4 7.08 11.89 38.05
C LYS A 4 8.18 12.61 38.84
N GLN A 5 9.39 12.04 38.89
CA GLN A 5 10.50 12.63 39.68
C GLN A 5 11.33 13.68 38.94
N TYR A 6 11.14 13.88 37.62
CA TYR A 6 11.91 14.89 36.86
C TYR A 6 11.21 16.24 36.70
N GLU A 7 9.97 16.41 37.21
CA GLU A 7 9.28 17.71 37.20
C GLU A 7 9.67 18.67 38.36
N GLU A 8 10.42 18.21 39.37
CA GLU A 8 10.61 18.98 40.62
C GLU A 8 11.97 19.66 40.81
N GLN A 9 12.86 19.71 39.80
CA GLN A 9 14.10 20.48 39.89
C GLN A 9 14.28 21.51 38.77
N VAL A 10 13.31 22.41 38.62
CA VAL A 10 13.49 23.66 37.90
C VAL A 10 13.40 24.77 38.93
N ASP A 11 14.50 25.49 39.11
CA ASP A 11 14.69 26.68 39.94
C ASP A 11 13.36 27.45 40.22
N ALA A 12 12.88 27.37 41.44
CA ALA A 12 11.67 28.06 41.91
C ALA A 12 11.97 29.54 42.25
N THR A 13 12.54 30.28 41.28
CA THR A 13 12.44 31.72 41.33
C THR A 13 11.07 32.13 40.81
N PRO A 14 10.24 32.89 41.52
CA PRO A 14 8.93 33.30 41.04
C PRO A 14 9.07 34.07 39.73
N LEU A 15 8.53 33.51 38.66
CA LEU A 15 8.49 34.15 37.35
C LEU A 15 7.79 35.52 37.47
N PRO A 16 8.34 36.60 36.88
CA PRO A 16 7.70 37.92 36.91
C PRO A 16 6.29 37.78 36.26
N ARG A 17 5.29 38.52 36.79
CA ARG A 17 3.88 38.45 36.35
C ARG A 17 3.70 38.44 34.81
N LYS A 18 4.55 39.19 34.10
CA LYS A 18 4.58 39.21 32.62
C LYS A 18 4.94 37.86 31.97
N SER A 19 5.73 37.01 32.66
CA SER A 19 6.11 35.70 32.12
C SER A 19 4.90 34.73 32.01
N ALA A 20 3.95 34.77 32.94
CA ALA A 20 2.74 33.95 32.92
C ALA A 20 1.80 34.34 31.77
N GLU A 21 1.73 35.61 31.42
CA GLU A 21 0.93 36.10 30.27
C GLU A 21 1.53 35.59 28.95
N TYR A 22 2.84 35.59 28.78
CA TYR A 22 3.50 35.03 27.61
C TYR A 22 3.33 33.50 27.51
N GLU A 23 3.33 32.80 28.64
CA GLU A 23 3.03 31.37 28.65
C GLU A 23 1.63 31.05 28.15
N ALA A 24 0.64 31.87 28.54
CA ALA A 24 -0.75 31.71 28.07
C ALA A 24 -0.87 31.96 26.55
N LEU A 25 -0.24 33.04 26.04
CA LEU A 25 -0.20 33.35 24.60
C LEU A 25 0.48 32.24 23.79
N VAL A 26 1.55 31.67 24.30
CA VAL A 26 2.29 30.59 23.67
C VAL A 26 1.49 29.27 23.68
N ARG A 27 0.69 29.02 24.74
CA ARG A 27 -0.20 27.84 24.81
C ARG A 27 -1.37 27.89 23.79
N ALA A 28 -1.76 29.08 23.35
CA ALA A 28 -2.85 29.26 22.38
C ALA A 28 -2.50 28.83 20.94
N GLY A 29 -1.28 28.32 20.69
CA GLY A 29 -0.86 27.82 19.37
C GLY A 29 -0.77 28.91 18.29
N PRO A 30 -0.03 30.00 18.51
CA PRO A 30 0.01 31.14 17.62
C PRO A 30 0.64 30.80 16.26
N ASN A 31 0.18 31.48 15.21
CA ASN A 31 0.78 31.41 13.89
C ASN A 31 2.18 32.06 13.88
N LEU A 32 2.95 31.86 12.80
CA LEU A 32 4.33 32.36 12.70
C LEU A 32 4.45 33.86 12.96
N ARG A 33 3.49 34.68 12.46
CA ARG A 33 3.50 36.14 12.63
C ARG A 33 3.31 36.53 14.11
N ALA A 34 2.41 35.83 14.79
CA ALA A 34 2.21 36.02 16.22
C ALA A 34 3.43 35.57 17.06
N LEU A 35 4.09 34.48 16.66
CA LEU A 35 5.35 34.04 17.28
C LEU A 35 6.47 35.08 17.14
N GLN A 36 6.58 35.74 15.98
CA GLN A 36 7.56 36.84 15.78
C GLN A 36 7.22 38.05 16.66
N GLN A 37 5.96 38.41 16.83
CA GLN A 37 5.53 39.46 17.74
C GLN A 37 5.85 39.10 19.19
N ILE A 38 5.55 37.88 19.62
CA ILE A 38 5.90 37.38 20.96
C ILE A 38 7.43 37.47 21.18
N GLN A 39 8.24 37.06 20.21
CA GLN A 39 9.71 37.18 20.31
C GLN A 39 10.15 38.62 20.50
N ALA A 40 9.62 39.56 19.70
CA ALA A 40 9.95 40.97 19.83
C ALA A 40 9.63 41.52 21.24
N HIS A 41 8.46 41.17 21.77
CA HIS A 41 8.08 41.53 23.14
C HIS A 41 8.96 40.89 24.21
N LEU A 42 9.35 39.61 24.04
CA LEU A 42 10.29 38.94 24.94
C LEU A 42 11.66 39.64 24.99
N LEU A 43 12.12 40.12 23.82
CA LEU A 43 13.38 40.87 23.73
C LEU A 43 13.28 42.22 24.46
N VAL A 44 12.22 43.00 24.19
CA VAL A 44 12.03 44.33 24.83
C VAL A 44 11.77 44.22 26.33
N SER A 45 11.06 43.19 26.79
CA SER A 45 10.75 42.97 28.21
C SER A 45 11.89 42.34 29.01
N GLY A 46 13.01 41.98 28.37
CA GLY A 46 14.10 41.25 29.00
C GLY A 46 13.80 39.78 29.32
N CYS A 47 12.60 39.29 29.01
CA CYS A 47 12.19 37.91 29.27
C CYS A 47 12.82 36.88 28.30
N HIS A 48 13.58 37.33 27.30
CA HIS A 48 14.34 36.47 26.37
C HIS A 48 15.42 35.61 27.05
N ARG A 49 15.75 35.88 28.32
CA ARG A 49 16.68 35.08 29.14
C ARG A 49 15.98 33.85 29.76
N SER A 50 14.67 33.80 29.76
CA SER A 50 13.92 32.65 30.26
C SER A 50 14.07 31.44 29.31
N ARG A 51 14.82 30.42 29.75
CA ARG A 51 15.04 29.18 28.98
C ARG A 51 13.72 28.50 28.61
N ALA A 52 12.75 28.44 29.54
CA ALA A 52 11.46 27.82 29.31
C ALA A 52 10.68 28.52 28.18
N LEU A 53 10.64 29.87 28.17
CA LEU A 53 9.95 30.62 27.11
C LEU A 53 10.65 30.49 25.76
N ILE A 54 11.97 30.54 25.71
CA ILE A 54 12.73 30.34 24.46
C ILE A 54 12.53 28.93 23.92
N THR A 55 12.61 27.91 24.78
CA THR A 55 12.38 26.51 24.35
C THR A 55 10.96 26.34 23.76
N LYS A 56 9.95 26.89 24.43
CA LYS A 56 8.58 26.85 23.91
C LYS A 56 8.44 27.58 22.58
N LEU A 57 9.04 28.78 22.45
CA LEU A 57 9.04 29.55 21.21
C LEU A 57 9.66 28.74 20.04
N LEU A 58 10.80 28.10 20.29
CA LEU A 58 11.49 27.26 19.31
C LEU A 58 10.68 26.03 18.91
N VAL A 59 10.07 25.36 19.88
CA VAL A 59 9.18 24.20 19.61
C VAL A 59 7.98 24.60 18.75
N LEU A 60 7.35 25.72 19.05
CA LEU A 60 6.20 26.23 18.31
C LEU A 60 6.58 26.74 16.91
N SER A 61 7.77 27.30 16.75
CA SER A 61 8.26 27.71 15.44
C SER A 61 8.49 26.51 14.51
N CYS A 62 8.93 25.37 15.05
CA CYS A 62 8.94 24.09 14.32
C CYS A 62 7.53 23.65 13.95
N ALA A 63 6.58 23.71 14.91
CA ALA A 63 5.19 23.33 14.68
C ALA A 63 4.49 24.20 13.61
N ALA A 64 4.84 25.50 13.56
CA ALA A 64 4.37 26.44 12.54
C ALA A 64 5.05 26.27 11.17
N GLY A 65 5.86 25.23 10.98
CA GLY A 65 6.51 24.90 9.71
C GLY A 65 7.70 25.78 9.33
N SER A 66 8.21 26.62 10.25
CA SER A 66 9.28 27.59 9.94
C SER A 66 10.63 27.22 10.56
N ILE A 67 11.28 26.21 10.01
CA ILE A 67 12.58 25.74 10.50
C ILE A 67 13.69 26.80 10.38
N ASN A 68 13.66 27.63 9.35
CA ASN A 68 14.65 28.72 9.17
C ASN A 68 14.54 29.75 10.28
N TYR A 69 13.33 30.06 10.73
CA TYR A 69 13.10 30.94 11.88
C TYR A 69 13.61 30.31 13.18
N THR A 70 13.31 29.00 13.37
CA THR A 70 13.84 28.22 14.50
C THR A 70 15.37 28.28 14.56
N ARG A 71 16.07 28.05 13.44
CA ARG A 71 17.53 28.12 13.35
C ARG A 71 18.06 29.52 13.77
N ARG A 72 17.43 30.60 13.26
CA ARG A 72 17.83 31.98 13.61
C ARG A 72 17.72 32.25 15.10
N ILE A 73 16.60 31.89 15.73
CA ILE A 73 16.44 32.07 17.18
C ILE A 73 17.49 31.25 17.93
N PHE A 74 17.66 29.98 17.56
CA PHE A 74 18.60 29.08 18.23
C PHE A 74 20.05 29.58 18.20
N HIS A 75 20.49 30.18 17.11
CA HIS A 75 21.83 30.78 17.00
C HIS A 75 22.11 31.91 18.01
N HIS A 76 21.09 32.55 18.54
CA HIS A 76 21.19 33.61 19.53
C HIS A 76 21.04 33.10 20.97
N VAL A 77 20.83 31.80 21.17
CA VAL A 77 20.73 31.21 22.52
C VAL A 77 22.14 31.01 23.09
N LEU A 78 22.43 31.71 24.15
CA LEU A 78 23.70 31.56 24.89
C LEU A 78 23.61 30.31 25.77
N HIS A 79 24.62 29.43 25.68
CA HIS A 79 24.75 28.22 26.49
C HIS A 79 23.50 27.33 26.47
N PRO A 80 23.11 26.74 25.30
CA PRO A 80 21.99 25.82 25.21
C PRO A 80 22.27 24.57 26.04
N ASP A 81 21.29 24.14 26.83
CA ASP A 81 21.35 22.93 27.66
C ASP A 81 20.79 21.68 26.96
N SER A 82 20.95 20.52 27.61
CA SER A 82 20.46 19.24 27.09
C SER A 82 18.93 19.22 26.90
N PHE A 83 18.17 19.94 27.75
CA PHE A 83 16.72 20.03 27.65
C PHE A 83 16.27 20.75 26.36
N LEU A 84 16.93 21.88 26.07
CA LEU A 84 16.67 22.65 24.85
C LEU A 84 16.99 21.83 23.61
N PHE A 85 18.16 21.16 23.55
CA PHE A 85 18.52 20.30 22.42
C PHE A 85 17.54 19.16 22.25
N ASN A 86 17.17 18.45 23.33
CA ASN A 86 16.19 17.37 23.26
C ASN A 86 14.83 17.84 22.75
N SER A 87 14.38 19.02 23.20
CA SER A 87 13.11 19.61 22.73
C SER A 87 13.16 19.96 21.25
N LEU A 88 14.27 20.53 20.76
CA LEU A 88 14.47 20.85 19.35
C LEU A 88 14.59 19.61 18.47
N ILE A 89 15.39 18.63 18.86
CA ILE A 89 15.57 17.38 18.13
C ILE A 89 14.24 16.67 18.02
N LYS A 90 13.50 16.55 19.13
CA LYS A 90 12.17 15.93 19.18
C LYS A 90 11.17 16.66 18.28
N SER A 91 11.10 17.99 18.37
CA SER A 91 10.17 18.81 17.59
C SER A 91 10.51 18.76 16.11
N SER A 92 11.77 18.92 15.73
CA SER A 92 12.22 18.84 14.34
C SER A 92 11.91 17.48 13.73
N SER A 93 12.20 16.39 14.44
CA SER A 93 11.82 15.03 13.98
C SER A 93 10.32 14.84 13.90
N LYS A 94 9.52 15.40 14.83
CA LYS A 94 8.06 15.28 14.83
C LYS A 94 7.41 16.00 13.65
N PHE A 95 7.91 17.18 13.30
CA PHE A 95 7.32 18.03 12.27
C PHE A 95 7.96 17.90 10.88
N GLY A 96 8.72 16.80 10.64
CA GLY A 96 9.27 16.48 9.32
C GLY A 96 10.59 17.15 8.97
N PHE A 97 11.21 17.90 9.90
CA PHE A 97 12.53 18.52 9.72
C PHE A 97 13.65 17.58 10.16
N SER A 98 13.64 16.35 9.65
CA SER A 98 14.52 15.27 10.11
C SER A 98 16.02 15.60 9.91
N LEU A 99 16.36 16.32 8.83
CA LEU A 99 17.75 16.79 8.63
C LEU A 99 18.20 17.76 9.72
N ASP A 100 17.32 18.68 10.14
CA ASP A 100 17.60 19.62 11.22
C ASP A 100 17.75 18.93 12.57
N ALA A 101 16.95 17.91 12.83
CA ALA A 101 17.10 17.08 14.02
C ALA A 101 18.52 16.48 14.11
N LEU A 102 19.07 15.99 12.98
CA LEU A 102 20.45 15.49 12.91
C LEU A 102 21.51 16.61 13.08
N LEU A 103 21.26 17.80 12.54
CA LEU A 103 22.14 18.95 12.72
C LEU A 103 22.17 19.41 14.18
N PHE A 104 21.01 19.49 14.85
CA PHE A 104 20.95 19.81 16.28
C PHE A 104 21.63 18.74 17.14
N TYR A 105 21.47 17.46 16.78
CA TYR A 105 22.18 16.37 17.45
C TYR A 105 23.70 16.52 17.32
N ARG A 106 24.21 16.79 16.12
CA ARG A 106 25.63 17.05 15.90
C ARG A 106 26.09 18.24 16.73
N HIS A 107 25.31 19.32 16.80
CA HIS A 107 25.65 20.48 17.59
C HIS A 107 25.67 20.17 19.12
N MET A 108 24.71 19.37 19.61
CA MET A 108 24.72 18.87 20.99
C MET A 108 26.02 18.13 21.31
N LEU A 109 26.49 17.25 20.43
CA LEU A 109 27.73 16.50 20.61
C LEU A 109 28.97 17.43 20.60
N THR A 110 29.02 18.40 19.68
CA THR A 110 30.12 19.37 19.62
C THR A 110 30.15 20.30 20.86
N SER A 111 29.00 20.54 21.48
CA SER A 111 28.88 21.27 22.76
C SER A 111 29.22 20.39 23.97
N LYS A 112 29.70 19.14 23.77
CA LYS A 112 30.07 18.17 24.81
C LYS A 112 28.93 17.83 25.78
N LEU A 113 27.66 17.94 25.32
CA LEU A 113 26.50 17.56 26.09
C LEU A 113 26.16 16.07 25.82
N ALA A 114 25.95 15.31 26.90
CA ALA A 114 25.65 13.90 26.80
C ALA A 114 24.22 13.68 26.28
N PRO A 115 24.04 12.84 25.22
CA PRO A 115 22.71 12.43 24.76
C PRO A 115 22.00 11.53 25.78
N SER A 116 20.69 11.65 25.85
CA SER A 116 19.82 10.80 26.67
C SER A 116 19.04 9.79 25.83
N SER A 117 18.28 8.87 26.45
CA SER A 117 17.37 7.98 25.75
C SER A 117 16.36 8.73 24.87
N TYR A 118 15.87 9.89 25.34
CA TYR A 118 14.97 10.77 24.57
C TYR A 118 15.65 11.37 23.33
N THR A 119 16.93 11.74 23.45
CA THR A 119 17.74 12.20 22.32
C THR A 119 17.84 11.10 21.28
N PHE A 120 18.27 9.90 21.70
CA PHE A 120 18.48 8.78 20.79
C PHE A 120 17.21 8.36 20.08
N THR A 121 16.08 8.21 20.77
CA THR A 121 14.81 7.83 20.12
C THR A 121 14.40 8.83 19.04
N SER A 122 14.60 10.12 19.27
CA SER A 122 14.24 11.18 18.31
C SER A 122 15.21 11.26 17.13
N VAL A 123 16.51 11.07 17.36
CA VAL A 123 17.54 11.03 16.31
C VAL A 123 17.41 9.80 15.44
N ILE A 124 17.18 8.63 16.04
CA ILE A 124 16.93 7.38 15.31
C ILE A 124 15.70 7.50 14.42
N LYS A 125 14.61 8.10 14.94
CA LYS A 125 13.42 8.38 14.13
C LYS A 125 13.76 9.29 12.95
N ALA A 126 14.54 10.35 13.15
CA ALA A 126 14.97 11.22 12.05
C ALA A 126 15.81 10.47 11.01
N CYS A 127 16.68 9.54 11.41
CA CYS A 127 17.42 8.66 10.50
C CYS A 127 16.48 7.75 9.71
N ALA A 128 15.42 7.21 10.36
CA ALA A 128 14.42 6.37 9.72
C ALA A 128 13.62 7.14 8.66
N ASP A 129 13.19 8.35 8.99
CA ASP A 129 12.41 9.21 8.08
C ASP A 129 13.22 9.66 6.85
N LEU A 130 14.55 9.76 6.98
CA LEU A 130 15.48 10.07 5.89
C LEU A 130 16.02 8.82 5.16
N SER A 131 15.68 7.63 5.60
CA SER A 131 16.30 6.38 5.12
C SER A 131 17.85 6.41 5.18
N ALA A 132 18.41 7.13 6.14
CA ALA A 132 19.84 7.44 6.26
C ALA A 132 20.61 6.30 6.97
N LEU A 133 20.72 5.13 6.32
CA LEU A 133 21.29 3.92 6.92
C LEU A 133 22.72 4.12 7.47
N LYS A 134 23.59 4.84 6.75
CA LYS A 134 24.97 5.09 7.19
C LYS A 134 25.01 5.91 8.49
N ILE A 135 24.24 6.99 8.55
CA ILE A 135 24.17 7.87 9.74
C ILE A 135 23.56 7.11 10.92
N GLY A 136 22.47 6.35 10.69
CA GLY A 136 21.82 5.57 11.72
C GLY A 136 22.72 4.50 12.34
N ARG A 137 23.64 3.88 11.57
CA ARG A 137 24.66 2.96 12.10
C ARG A 137 25.64 3.68 13.03
N VAL A 138 26.03 4.92 12.72
CA VAL A 138 26.88 5.75 13.60
C VAL A 138 26.11 6.08 14.89
N VAL A 139 24.85 6.47 14.78
CA VAL A 139 23.99 6.71 15.94
C VAL A 139 23.84 5.46 16.80
N HIS A 140 23.71 4.28 16.19
CA HIS A 140 23.67 3.00 16.91
C HIS A 140 24.95 2.77 17.72
N SER A 141 26.13 3.03 17.15
CA SER A 141 27.39 2.98 17.90
C SER A 141 27.41 3.96 19.08
N HIS A 142 26.88 5.17 18.90
CA HIS A 142 26.75 6.13 20.00
C HIS A 142 25.80 5.64 21.10
N VAL A 143 24.70 4.97 20.74
CA VAL A 143 23.78 4.35 21.70
C VAL A 143 24.51 3.33 22.57
N LEU A 144 25.32 2.45 21.95
CA LEU A 144 26.07 1.42 22.67
C LEU A 144 27.14 2.05 23.60
N VAL A 145 27.92 2.99 23.09
CA VAL A 145 28.98 3.66 23.86
C VAL A 145 28.42 4.44 25.05
N ASN A 146 27.24 5.05 24.93
CA ASN A 146 26.59 5.79 26.01
C ASN A 146 25.75 4.90 26.96
N GLY A 147 25.77 3.56 26.78
CA GLY A 147 25.14 2.62 27.70
C GLY A 147 23.62 2.47 27.52
N TYR A 148 23.05 2.94 26.40
CA TYR A 148 21.60 2.81 26.11
C TYR A 148 21.24 1.58 25.28
N GLY A 149 22.19 0.68 25.05
CA GLY A 149 21.97 -0.53 24.24
C GLY A 149 20.87 -1.46 24.76
N SER A 150 20.61 -1.47 26.07
CA SER A 150 19.54 -2.26 26.71
C SER A 150 18.26 -1.46 27.00
N ASN A 151 18.18 -0.19 26.59
CA ASN A 151 16.99 0.61 26.81
C ASN A 151 15.87 0.19 25.81
N SER A 152 14.75 -0.31 26.31
CA SER A 152 13.66 -0.89 25.49
C SER A 152 13.06 0.11 24.48
N PHE A 153 12.98 1.41 24.81
CA PHE A 153 12.48 2.44 23.89
C PHE A 153 13.48 2.73 22.77
N VAL A 154 14.78 2.79 23.10
CA VAL A 154 15.83 2.98 22.11
C VAL A 154 15.95 1.78 21.20
N GLN A 155 15.90 0.56 21.74
CA GLN A 155 15.88 -0.68 20.95
C GLN A 155 14.68 -0.74 20.01
N ALA A 156 13.46 -0.41 20.48
CA ALA A 156 12.27 -0.36 19.63
C ALA A 156 12.41 0.66 18.49
N ALA A 157 12.99 1.84 18.77
CA ALA A 157 13.29 2.82 17.74
C ALA A 157 14.34 2.31 16.73
N MET A 158 15.37 1.56 17.19
CA MET A 158 16.36 0.91 16.32
C MET A 158 15.73 -0.16 15.42
N VAL A 159 14.84 -1.00 15.96
CA VAL A 159 14.08 -1.98 15.16
C VAL A 159 13.30 -1.26 14.06
N THR A 160 12.55 -0.20 14.42
CA THR A 160 11.80 0.61 13.46
C THR A 160 12.70 1.21 12.37
N PHE A 161 13.85 1.76 12.77
CA PHE A 161 14.81 2.38 11.86
C PHE A 161 15.37 1.37 10.85
N TYR A 162 15.90 0.24 11.31
CA TYR A 162 16.47 -0.77 10.43
C TYR A 162 15.41 -1.40 9.52
N ALA A 163 14.22 -1.65 10.05
CA ALA A 163 13.10 -2.18 9.27
C ALA A 163 12.68 -1.22 8.13
N LYS A 164 12.50 0.08 8.43
CA LYS A 164 12.19 1.10 7.41
C LYS A 164 13.31 1.29 6.39
N SER A 165 14.57 1.07 6.79
CA SER A 165 15.74 1.16 5.90
C SER A 165 15.98 -0.11 5.08
N GLY A 166 15.09 -1.13 5.15
CA GLY A 166 15.22 -2.40 4.44
C GLY A 166 16.27 -3.36 5.03
N ALA A 167 16.91 -3.01 6.14
CA ALA A 167 17.91 -3.84 6.80
C ALA A 167 17.25 -4.81 7.83
N LEU A 168 16.34 -5.67 7.33
CA LEU A 168 15.50 -6.54 8.17
C LEU A 168 16.27 -7.50 9.04
N ASP A 169 17.39 -8.05 8.55
CA ASP A 169 18.24 -8.96 9.33
C ASP A 169 18.80 -8.29 10.59
N VAL A 170 19.22 -7.02 10.45
CA VAL A 170 19.71 -6.23 11.58
C VAL A 170 18.57 -5.87 12.52
N ALA A 171 17.41 -5.45 11.98
CA ALA A 171 16.21 -5.18 12.77
C ALA A 171 15.82 -6.39 13.60
N ARG A 172 15.81 -7.58 12.98
CA ARG A 172 15.49 -8.85 13.63
C ARG A 172 16.50 -9.19 14.73
N LYS A 173 17.78 -9.01 14.48
CA LYS A 173 18.83 -9.25 15.49
C LYS A 173 18.64 -8.36 16.71
N VAL A 174 18.45 -7.04 16.52
CA VAL A 174 18.18 -6.11 17.62
C VAL A 174 16.90 -6.51 18.37
N PHE A 175 15.85 -6.91 17.67
CA PHE A 175 14.59 -7.38 18.28
C PHE A 175 14.78 -8.66 19.11
N ASP A 176 15.55 -9.63 18.61
CA ASP A 176 15.77 -10.89 19.33
C ASP A 176 16.71 -10.73 20.54
N GLU A 177 17.61 -9.74 20.52
CA GLU A 177 18.50 -9.40 21.64
C GLU A 177 17.79 -8.58 22.76
N MET A 178 16.54 -8.12 22.55
CA MET A 178 15.79 -7.40 23.57
C MET A 178 15.44 -8.30 24.76
N PRO A 179 15.83 -7.94 25.99
CA PRO A 179 15.47 -8.71 27.20
C PRO A 179 13.95 -8.74 27.41
N GLU A 180 13.31 -7.59 27.27
CA GLU A 180 11.85 -7.44 27.35
C GLU A 180 11.31 -6.76 26.10
N ARG A 181 10.40 -7.46 25.42
CA ARG A 181 9.76 -6.97 24.20
C ARG A 181 8.40 -6.38 24.53
N ASN A 182 8.32 -5.07 24.63
CA ASN A 182 7.04 -4.38 24.76
C ASN A 182 6.24 -4.41 23.43
N VAL A 183 4.96 -4.05 23.47
CA VAL A 183 4.06 -4.05 22.29
C VAL A 183 4.62 -3.20 21.15
N VAL A 184 5.32 -2.09 21.47
CA VAL A 184 5.91 -1.19 20.45
C VAL A 184 6.99 -1.91 19.65
N ALA A 185 7.86 -2.71 20.29
CA ALA A 185 8.88 -3.47 19.61
C ALA A 185 8.29 -4.55 18.69
N TRP A 186 7.26 -5.27 19.17
CA TRP A 186 6.51 -6.22 18.35
C TRP A 186 5.89 -5.54 17.13
N ASN A 187 5.16 -4.44 17.33
CA ASN A 187 4.53 -3.68 16.25
C ASN A 187 5.56 -3.17 15.23
N SER A 188 6.72 -2.70 15.71
CA SER A 188 7.80 -2.22 14.85
C SER A 188 8.34 -3.33 13.94
N MET A 189 8.53 -4.54 14.50
CA MET A 189 9.06 -5.66 13.70
C MET A 189 8.01 -6.24 12.76
N ILE A 190 6.75 -6.40 13.21
CA ILE A 190 5.62 -6.85 12.38
C ILE A 190 5.41 -5.87 11.21
N SER A 191 5.39 -4.56 11.50
CA SER A 191 5.26 -3.52 10.47
C SER A 191 6.48 -3.49 9.53
N GLY A 192 7.66 -3.76 10.06
CA GLY A 192 8.87 -3.87 9.25
C GLY A 192 8.78 -4.97 8.21
N TYR A 193 8.33 -6.16 8.59
CA TYR A 193 8.10 -7.25 7.65
C TYR A 193 7.01 -6.91 6.63
N GLU A 194 5.86 -6.41 7.10
CA GLU A 194 4.73 -6.05 6.23
C GLU A 194 5.12 -5.02 5.16
N GLN A 195 5.79 -3.93 5.54
CA GLN A 195 6.19 -2.85 4.62
C GLN A 195 7.25 -3.27 3.60
N ASN A 196 8.03 -4.30 3.91
CA ASN A 196 9.01 -4.87 2.98
C ASN A 196 8.44 -6.06 2.17
N GLY A 197 7.12 -6.29 2.20
CA GLY A 197 6.46 -7.31 1.40
C GLY A 197 6.61 -8.74 1.94
N LEU A 198 7.09 -8.90 3.17
CA LEU A 198 7.24 -10.19 3.86
C LEU A 198 6.04 -10.43 4.79
N GLY A 199 4.86 -10.53 4.21
CA GLY A 199 3.60 -10.68 4.93
C GLY A 199 3.53 -11.97 5.75
N ASP A 200 4.10 -13.05 5.25
CA ASP A 200 4.13 -14.35 5.94
C ASP A 200 4.92 -14.27 7.25
N GLU A 201 6.08 -13.62 7.23
CA GLU A 201 6.90 -13.37 8.42
C GLU A 201 6.19 -12.44 9.41
N ALA A 202 5.46 -11.43 8.91
CA ALA A 202 4.65 -10.56 9.76
C ALA A 202 3.56 -11.34 10.50
N VAL A 203 2.84 -12.21 9.81
CA VAL A 203 1.80 -13.08 10.39
C VAL A 203 2.41 -14.12 11.34
N ALA A 204 3.52 -14.74 10.98
CA ALA A 204 4.22 -15.68 11.87
C ALA A 204 4.67 -14.99 13.17
N LEU A 205 5.19 -13.79 13.07
CA LEU A 205 5.60 -13.00 14.23
C LEU A 205 4.42 -12.58 15.11
N PHE A 206 3.30 -12.20 14.51
CA PHE A 206 2.05 -11.92 15.23
C PHE A 206 1.54 -13.16 16.00
N ARG A 207 1.54 -14.33 15.36
CA ARG A 207 1.17 -15.59 16.04
C ARG A 207 2.12 -15.90 17.22
N LYS A 208 3.42 -15.59 17.07
CA LYS A 208 4.40 -15.73 18.17
C LYS A 208 4.11 -14.76 19.32
N MET A 209 3.75 -13.50 19.00
CA MET A 209 3.33 -12.49 19.98
C MET A 209 2.16 -13.00 20.84
N LEU A 210 1.12 -13.56 20.19
CA LEU A 210 -0.05 -14.13 20.88
C LEU A 210 0.33 -15.33 21.77
N LYS A 211 1.16 -16.25 21.25
CA LYS A 211 1.63 -17.42 22.03
C LYS A 211 2.40 -17.04 23.28
N LEU A 212 3.10 -15.91 23.26
CA LEU A 212 3.84 -15.38 24.42
C LEU A 212 2.95 -14.55 25.36
N GLY A 213 1.63 -14.48 25.13
CA GLY A 213 0.69 -13.76 25.98
C GLY A 213 0.76 -12.23 25.87
N VAL A 214 1.49 -11.70 24.88
CA VAL A 214 1.55 -10.24 24.64
C VAL A 214 0.26 -9.80 23.98
N ARG A 215 -0.48 -8.89 24.64
CA ARG A 215 -1.77 -8.40 24.14
C ARG A 215 -1.57 -7.44 22.95
N PRO A 216 -2.17 -7.72 21.78
CA PRO A 216 -2.15 -6.81 20.65
C PRO A 216 -2.93 -5.51 20.94
N ASP A 217 -2.51 -4.42 20.32
CA ASP A 217 -3.23 -3.15 20.31
C ASP A 217 -3.81 -2.83 18.91
N SER A 218 -4.50 -1.70 18.77
CA SER A 218 -5.07 -1.28 17.48
C SER A 218 -4.01 -1.16 16.39
N THR A 219 -2.78 -0.77 16.71
CA THR A 219 -1.67 -0.66 15.75
C THR A 219 -1.24 -2.04 15.25
N THR A 220 -1.16 -3.02 16.15
CA THR A 220 -0.89 -4.42 15.80
C THR A 220 -1.91 -4.91 14.78
N PHE A 221 -3.21 -4.70 15.06
CA PHE A 221 -4.28 -5.18 14.18
C PHE A 221 -4.28 -4.49 12.83
N VAL A 222 -4.07 -3.18 12.76
CA VAL A 222 -3.94 -2.46 11.48
C VAL A 222 -2.86 -3.08 10.61
N THR A 223 -1.69 -3.38 11.18
CA THR A 223 -0.57 -3.97 10.46
C THR A 223 -0.87 -5.42 10.01
N VAL A 224 -1.44 -6.22 10.92
CA VAL A 224 -1.81 -7.62 10.61
C VAL A 224 -2.90 -7.68 9.54
N LEU A 225 -3.90 -6.81 9.59
CA LEU A 225 -4.94 -6.71 8.56
C LEU A 225 -4.36 -6.28 7.21
N SER A 226 -3.32 -5.44 7.19
CA SER A 226 -2.58 -5.12 5.96
C SER A 226 -1.87 -6.35 5.40
N ALA A 227 -1.18 -7.12 6.24
CA ALA A 227 -0.55 -8.38 5.84
C ALA A 227 -1.59 -9.40 5.32
N CYS A 228 -2.74 -9.54 6.01
CA CYS A 228 -3.85 -10.36 5.51
C CYS A 228 -4.33 -9.92 4.13
N SER A 229 -4.40 -8.61 3.88
CA SER A 229 -4.79 -8.05 2.58
C SER A 229 -3.81 -8.39 1.46
N GLN A 230 -2.52 -8.44 1.77
CA GLN A 230 -1.47 -8.79 0.80
C GLN A 230 -1.53 -10.29 0.46
N LEU A 231 -1.67 -11.13 1.47
CA LEU A 231 -1.62 -12.59 1.36
C LEU A 231 -2.99 -13.22 0.99
N GLY A 232 -4.09 -12.50 1.12
CA GLY A 232 -5.43 -13.03 0.91
C GLY A 232 -5.96 -13.87 2.08
N LEU A 233 -5.43 -13.72 3.29
CA LEU A 233 -5.76 -14.53 4.48
C LEU A 233 -7.08 -14.07 5.12
N LEU A 234 -8.20 -14.46 4.51
CA LEU A 234 -9.53 -14.05 4.96
C LEU A 234 -9.88 -14.60 6.35
N ASP A 235 -9.53 -15.84 6.65
CA ASP A 235 -9.86 -16.49 7.93
C ASP A 235 -9.15 -15.82 9.10
N LEU A 236 -7.87 -15.46 8.92
CA LEU A 236 -7.15 -14.67 9.93
C LEU A 236 -7.78 -13.28 10.09
N GLY A 237 -8.23 -12.69 8.98
CA GLY A 237 -8.97 -11.43 8.99
C GLY A 237 -10.28 -11.50 9.80
N TYR A 238 -11.05 -12.58 9.65
CA TYR A 238 -12.22 -12.85 10.48
C TYR A 238 -11.85 -13.01 11.95
N TRP A 239 -10.84 -13.82 12.24
CA TRP A 239 -10.37 -14.01 13.60
C TRP A 239 -9.97 -12.68 14.28
N VAL A 240 -9.24 -11.82 13.57
CA VAL A 240 -8.87 -10.48 14.06
C VAL A 240 -10.12 -9.64 14.34
N HIS A 241 -11.09 -9.63 13.42
CA HIS A 241 -12.33 -8.87 13.58
C HIS A 241 -13.14 -9.35 14.80
N ASP A 242 -13.29 -10.67 14.95
CA ASP A 242 -13.99 -11.27 16.08
C ASP A 242 -13.25 -11.02 17.41
N TYR A 243 -11.91 -11.05 17.38
CA TYR A 243 -11.10 -10.71 18.56
C TYR A 243 -11.34 -9.25 18.99
N ILE A 244 -11.38 -8.31 18.05
CA ILE A 244 -11.65 -6.89 18.32
C ILE A 244 -13.01 -6.72 18.99
N ILE A 245 -14.05 -7.37 18.46
CA ILE A 245 -15.41 -7.30 19.00
C ILE A 245 -15.46 -7.92 20.40
N ASN A 246 -14.97 -9.15 20.57
CA ASN A 246 -15.06 -9.90 21.82
C ASN A 246 -14.27 -9.27 22.98
N HIS A 247 -13.22 -8.51 22.69
CA HIS A 247 -12.42 -7.81 23.69
C HIS A 247 -12.80 -6.33 23.85
N GLY A 248 -13.86 -5.86 23.19
CA GLY A 248 -14.33 -4.48 23.30
C GLY A 248 -13.30 -3.44 22.85
N ILE A 249 -12.44 -3.78 21.89
CA ILE A 249 -11.42 -2.85 21.38
C ILE A 249 -12.13 -1.78 20.54
N HIS A 250 -11.93 -0.52 20.92
CA HIS A 250 -12.55 0.60 20.21
C HIS A 250 -12.10 0.65 18.75
N VAL A 251 -13.06 0.52 17.83
CA VAL A 251 -12.84 0.58 16.39
C VAL A 251 -12.82 2.04 15.96
N ASN A 252 -11.64 2.64 15.98
CA ASN A 252 -11.45 3.98 15.41
C ASN A 252 -11.45 3.91 13.86
N VAL A 253 -11.51 5.08 13.22
CA VAL A 253 -11.56 5.18 11.75
C VAL A 253 -10.39 4.46 11.05
N ILE A 254 -9.20 4.47 11.65
CA ILE A 254 -8.01 3.80 11.07
C ILE A 254 -8.20 2.30 11.05
N LEU A 255 -8.63 1.73 12.17
CA LEU A 255 -8.87 0.29 12.30
C LEU A 255 -10.04 -0.17 11.43
N ALA A 256 -11.13 0.61 11.39
CA ALA A 256 -12.26 0.34 10.50
C ALA A 256 -11.84 0.36 9.02
N THR A 257 -11.04 1.35 8.62
CA THR A 257 -10.51 1.42 7.26
C THR A 257 -9.61 0.22 6.93
N ALA A 258 -8.80 -0.24 7.88
CA ALA A 258 -7.98 -1.44 7.71
C ALA A 258 -8.85 -2.70 7.54
N LEU A 259 -9.94 -2.84 8.31
CA LEU A 259 -10.91 -3.92 8.16
C LEU A 259 -11.63 -3.87 6.79
N ILE A 260 -12.12 -2.69 6.38
CA ILE A 260 -12.76 -2.50 5.07
C ILE A 260 -11.80 -2.91 3.94
N ASN A 261 -10.56 -2.44 3.98
CA ASN A 261 -9.54 -2.78 2.99
C ASN A 261 -9.20 -4.28 3.01
N MET A 262 -9.06 -4.87 4.19
CA MET A 262 -8.76 -6.30 4.33
C MET A 262 -9.89 -7.15 3.75
N PHE A 263 -11.15 -6.93 4.15
CA PHE A 263 -12.26 -7.70 3.62
C PHE A 263 -12.44 -7.51 2.12
N SER A 264 -12.29 -6.28 1.62
CA SER A 264 -12.33 -6.01 0.17
C SER A 264 -11.21 -6.74 -0.57
N ARG A 265 -9.97 -6.69 -0.06
CA ARG A 265 -8.82 -7.32 -0.72
C ARG A 265 -8.73 -8.83 -0.54
N CYS A 266 -9.48 -9.40 0.40
CA CYS A 266 -9.64 -10.85 0.58
C CYS A 266 -10.90 -11.41 -0.09
N GLY A 267 -11.59 -10.61 -0.92
CA GLY A 267 -12.72 -11.08 -1.73
C GLY A 267 -14.07 -11.11 -1.01
N ASN A 268 -14.24 -10.36 0.09
CA ASN A 268 -15.51 -10.29 0.81
C ASN A 268 -15.99 -8.84 0.98
N VAL A 269 -16.45 -8.26 -0.13
CA VAL A 269 -16.95 -6.88 -0.15
C VAL A 269 -18.22 -6.67 0.69
N SER A 270 -19.04 -7.70 0.85
CA SER A 270 -20.25 -7.64 1.68
C SER A 270 -19.91 -7.41 3.16
N ARG A 271 -18.86 -8.08 3.67
CA ARG A 271 -18.39 -7.87 5.04
C ARG A 271 -17.70 -6.51 5.18
N ALA A 272 -16.95 -6.07 4.16
CA ALA A 272 -16.40 -4.72 4.11
C ALA A 272 -17.51 -3.66 4.23
N ARG A 273 -18.63 -3.86 3.51
CA ARG A 273 -19.80 -2.99 3.58
C ARG A 273 -20.43 -2.99 4.97
N ALA A 274 -20.58 -4.13 5.61
CA ALA A 274 -21.13 -4.21 6.96
C ALA A 274 -20.27 -3.43 7.98
N VAL A 275 -18.94 -3.52 7.90
CA VAL A 275 -18.03 -2.72 8.72
C VAL A 275 -18.17 -1.22 8.41
N PHE A 276 -18.28 -0.86 7.13
CA PHE A 276 -18.47 0.54 6.73
C PHE A 276 -19.78 1.12 7.27
N ASP A 277 -20.88 0.38 7.18
CA ASP A 277 -22.20 0.83 7.65
C ASP A 277 -22.30 0.89 9.19
N SER A 278 -21.40 0.24 9.93
CA SER A 278 -21.31 0.33 11.41
C SER A 278 -20.58 1.57 11.93
N LEU A 279 -20.03 2.41 11.04
CA LEU A 279 -19.35 3.65 11.44
C LEU A 279 -20.35 4.78 11.65
N ASP A 280 -20.40 5.32 12.86
CA ASP A 280 -21.28 6.47 13.21
C ASP A 280 -20.85 7.75 12.49
N GLU A 281 -19.53 7.98 12.39
CA GLU A 281 -18.95 9.12 11.67
C GLU A 281 -17.84 8.64 10.72
N GLY A 282 -18.17 8.50 9.45
CA GLY A 282 -17.20 8.16 8.41
C GLY A 282 -16.36 9.37 7.99
N ASN A 283 -15.04 9.22 7.94
CA ASN A 283 -14.19 10.22 7.29
C ASN A 283 -13.95 9.86 5.81
N VAL A 284 -13.38 10.81 5.05
CA VAL A 284 -13.04 10.64 3.62
C VAL A 284 -12.27 9.35 3.34
N ILE A 285 -11.44 8.90 4.27
CA ILE A 285 -10.59 7.70 4.09
C ILE A 285 -11.44 6.43 4.05
N ALA A 286 -12.36 6.25 5.00
CA ALA A 286 -13.25 5.08 5.05
C ALA A 286 -14.20 5.03 3.84
N TRP A 287 -14.76 6.19 3.44
CA TRP A 287 -15.60 6.30 2.25
C TRP A 287 -14.81 5.93 0.98
N THR A 288 -13.60 6.46 0.84
CA THR A 288 -12.70 6.13 -0.28
C THR A 288 -12.34 4.65 -0.32
N ALA A 289 -12.06 4.04 0.84
CA ALA A 289 -11.78 2.62 0.95
C ALA A 289 -12.96 1.75 0.48
N MET A 290 -14.19 2.14 0.82
CA MET A 290 -15.40 1.40 0.39
C MET A 290 -15.66 1.56 -1.12
N ILE A 291 -15.51 2.78 -1.67
CA ILE A 291 -15.61 3.04 -3.12
C ILE A 291 -14.59 2.17 -3.86
N ASN A 292 -13.33 2.16 -3.41
CA ASN A 292 -12.28 1.34 -4.01
C ASN A 292 -12.57 -0.16 -3.87
N GLY A 293 -13.10 -0.59 -2.73
CA GLY A 293 -13.55 -1.96 -2.50
C GLY A 293 -14.55 -2.41 -3.55
N TYR A 294 -15.61 -1.65 -3.76
CA TYR A 294 -16.59 -1.97 -4.80
C TYR A 294 -16.00 -1.93 -6.21
N GLY A 295 -15.16 -0.93 -6.53
CA GLY A 295 -14.51 -0.81 -7.83
C GLY A 295 -13.63 -2.01 -8.17
N MET A 296 -12.86 -2.53 -7.20
CA MET A 296 -12.03 -3.72 -7.38
C MET A 296 -12.84 -4.98 -7.69
N HIS A 297 -14.09 -5.07 -7.22
CA HIS A 297 -14.98 -6.21 -7.44
C HIS A 297 -15.88 -6.06 -8.68
N GLY A 298 -15.75 -4.96 -9.44
CA GLY A 298 -16.58 -4.70 -10.61
C GLY A 298 -17.97 -4.13 -10.29
N TYR A 299 -18.24 -3.80 -9.02
CA TYR A 299 -19.52 -3.22 -8.57
C TYR A 299 -19.51 -1.68 -8.70
N GLY A 300 -19.34 -1.18 -9.95
CA GLY A 300 -19.20 0.25 -10.21
C GLY A 300 -20.44 1.06 -9.85
N VAL A 301 -21.64 0.53 -10.03
CA VAL A 301 -22.90 1.20 -9.65
C VAL A 301 -22.93 1.46 -8.14
N GLN A 302 -22.58 0.45 -7.34
CA GLN A 302 -22.51 0.58 -5.88
C GLN A 302 -21.40 1.53 -5.44
N ALA A 303 -20.26 1.54 -6.15
CA ALA A 303 -19.18 2.51 -5.90
C ALA A 303 -19.67 3.95 -6.13
N MET A 304 -20.40 4.18 -7.22
CA MET A 304 -21.02 5.49 -7.51
C MET A 304 -22.09 5.89 -6.50
N GLU A 305 -22.90 4.94 -6.02
CA GLU A 305 -23.86 5.18 -4.94
C GLU A 305 -23.16 5.68 -3.67
N ILE A 306 -22.08 5.00 -3.24
CA ILE A 306 -21.29 5.46 -2.07
C ILE A 306 -20.70 6.84 -2.31
N PHE A 307 -20.18 7.12 -3.51
CA PHE A 307 -19.66 8.44 -3.86
C PHE A 307 -20.74 9.53 -3.81
N HIS A 308 -21.97 9.25 -4.27
CA HIS A 308 -23.08 10.20 -4.17
C HIS A 308 -23.53 10.42 -2.72
N ARG A 309 -23.60 9.35 -1.92
CA ARG A 309 -23.88 9.45 -0.48
C ARG A 309 -22.81 10.29 0.24
N MET A 310 -21.51 10.07 -0.03
CA MET A 310 -20.42 10.86 0.52
C MET A 310 -20.64 12.37 0.29
N LYS A 311 -21.07 12.76 -0.91
CA LYS A 311 -21.39 14.16 -1.24
C LYS A 311 -22.60 14.68 -0.46
N ALA A 312 -23.63 13.85 -0.26
CA ALA A 312 -24.81 14.20 0.54
C ALA A 312 -24.46 14.44 2.02
N TYR A 313 -23.50 13.69 2.57
CA TYR A 313 -22.93 13.92 3.91
C TYR A 313 -21.95 15.12 3.98
N ARG A 314 -21.84 15.93 2.90
CA ARG A 314 -20.96 17.10 2.80
C ARG A 314 -19.48 16.80 3.02
N LEU A 315 -19.07 15.54 2.85
CA LEU A 315 -17.67 15.14 2.88
C LEU A 315 -17.02 15.47 1.54
N ALA A 316 -16.02 16.35 1.55
CA ALA A 316 -15.32 16.75 0.32
C ALA A 316 -14.41 15.61 -0.19
N PRO A 317 -14.62 15.10 -1.41
CA PRO A 317 -13.73 14.14 -2.02
C PRO A 317 -12.32 14.72 -2.22
N ASN A 318 -11.30 13.90 -2.10
CA ASN A 318 -9.91 14.26 -2.40
C ASN A 318 -9.40 13.54 -3.67
N ASN A 319 -8.15 13.78 -4.06
CA ASN A 319 -7.55 13.14 -5.23
C ASN A 319 -7.65 11.61 -5.18
N VAL A 320 -7.39 10.98 -4.02
CA VAL A 320 -7.48 9.52 -3.87
C VAL A 320 -8.92 9.01 -4.07
N THR A 321 -9.91 9.77 -3.60
CA THR A 321 -11.32 9.45 -3.81
C THR A 321 -11.66 9.42 -5.31
N PHE A 322 -11.18 10.41 -6.06
CA PHE A 322 -11.43 10.45 -7.50
C PHE A 322 -10.71 9.33 -8.26
N VAL A 323 -9.50 8.95 -7.87
CA VAL A 323 -8.84 7.75 -8.43
C VAL A 323 -9.72 6.51 -8.21
N ALA A 324 -10.24 6.31 -7.00
CA ALA A 324 -11.11 5.17 -6.69
C ALA A 324 -12.41 5.19 -7.53
N VAL A 325 -13.04 6.36 -7.67
CA VAL A 325 -14.27 6.53 -8.49
C VAL A 325 -13.99 6.27 -9.96
N LEU A 326 -12.95 6.88 -10.53
CA LEU A 326 -12.60 6.72 -11.95
C LEU A 326 -12.21 5.28 -12.27
N SER A 327 -11.44 4.62 -11.38
CA SER A 327 -11.12 3.20 -11.52
C SER A 327 -12.38 2.32 -11.49
N ALA A 328 -13.32 2.60 -10.58
CA ALA A 328 -14.60 1.88 -10.51
C ALA A 328 -15.41 2.07 -11.80
N CYS A 329 -15.47 3.29 -12.34
CA CYS A 329 -16.13 3.58 -13.62
C CYS A 329 -15.44 2.84 -14.78
N ALA A 330 -14.10 2.85 -14.83
CA ALA A 330 -13.34 2.16 -15.86
C ALA A 330 -13.58 0.64 -15.83
N HIS A 331 -13.70 0.04 -14.65
CA HIS A 331 -13.94 -1.40 -14.49
C HIS A 331 -15.40 -1.82 -14.76
N ALA A 332 -16.34 -0.91 -14.69
CA ALA A 332 -17.76 -1.21 -14.87
C ALA A 332 -18.36 -0.63 -16.17
N GLY A 333 -17.56 0.01 -17.02
CA GLY A 333 -18.05 0.61 -18.26
C GLY A 333 -18.91 1.85 -18.08
N LEU A 334 -18.81 2.54 -16.93
CA LEU A 334 -19.58 3.74 -16.60
C LEU A 334 -18.90 5.00 -17.17
N ILE A 335 -18.87 5.12 -18.49
CA ILE A 335 -18.08 6.13 -19.21
C ILE A 335 -18.58 7.55 -18.90
N ASN A 336 -19.89 7.75 -18.94
CA ASN A 336 -20.49 9.08 -18.75
C ASN A 336 -20.29 9.57 -17.31
N GLU A 337 -20.48 8.70 -16.33
CA GLU A 337 -20.24 8.96 -14.91
C GLU A 337 -18.77 9.28 -14.65
N GLY A 338 -17.87 8.53 -15.26
CA GLY A 338 -16.42 8.76 -15.18
C GLY A 338 -16.03 10.12 -15.76
N ARG A 339 -16.54 10.50 -16.93
CA ARG A 339 -16.32 11.84 -17.53
C ARG A 339 -16.82 12.95 -16.62
N GLN A 340 -18.03 12.80 -16.08
CA GLN A 340 -18.61 13.79 -15.14
C GLN A 340 -17.80 13.89 -13.85
N ALA A 341 -17.36 12.75 -13.30
CA ALA A 341 -16.51 12.74 -12.13
C ALA A 341 -15.17 13.47 -12.38
N PHE A 342 -14.49 13.17 -13.50
CA PHE A 342 -13.23 13.80 -13.87
C PHE A 342 -13.38 15.31 -14.07
N ALA A 343 -14.41 15.76 -14.80
CA ALA A 343 -14.69 17.18 -15.00
C ALA A 343 -14.98 17.90 -13.65
N SER A 344 -15.70 17.24 -12.74
CA SER A 344 -16.04 17.80 -11.43
C SER A 344 -14.82 18.05 -10.54
N MET A 345 -13.72 17.31 -10.70
CA MET A 345 -12.48 17.51 -9.93
C MET A 345 -12.03 18.97 -10.01
N ARG A 346 -11.84 19.49 -11.21
CA ARG A 346 -11.35 20.86 -11.44
C ARG A 346 -12.45 21.90 -11.22
N GLN A 347 -13.64 21.67 -11.80
CA GLN A 347 -14.72 22.66 -11.83
C GLN A 347 -15.38 22.88 -10.46
N LYS A 348 -15.61 21.81 -9.71
CA LYS A 348 -16.36 21.87 -8.45
C LYS A 348 -15.46 21.83 -7.21
N TYR A 349 -14.37 21.06 -7.25
CA TYR A 349 -13.53 20.83 -6.07
C TYR A 349 -12.17 21.54 -6.16
N GLY A 350 -11.83 22.18 -7.28
CA GLY A 350 -10.54 22.87 -7.45
C GLY A 350 -9.32 21.93 -7.41
N LEU A 351 -9.53 20.62 -7.64
CA LEU A 351 -8.49 19.62 -7.62
C LEU A 351 -7.83 19.52 -8.99
N VAL A 352 -6.50 19.49 -9.01
CA VAL A 352 -5.75 19.27 -10.26
C VAL A 352 -5.62 17.76 -10.46
N PRO A 353 -6.08 17.21 -11.61
CA PRO A 353 -5.87 15.81 -11.95
C PRO A 353 -4.38 15.49 -12.04
N GLY A 354 -3.95 14.38 -11.42
CA GLY A 354 -2.59 13.84 -11.53
C GLY A 354 -2.55 12.64 -12.47
N VAL A 355 -1.37 12.03 -12.57
CA VAL A 355 -1.10 10.91 -13.47
C VAL A 355 -2.07 9.74 -13.27
N GLU A 356 -2.39 9.38 -12.04
CA GLU A 356 -3.28 8.27 -11.71
C GLU A 356 -4.69 8.49 -12.27
N HIS A 357 -5.17 9.73 -12.26
CA HIS A 357 -6.46 10.10 -12.83
C HIS A 357 -6.44 9.96 -14.35
N HIS A 358 -5.36 10.39 -15.00
CA HIS A 358 -5.18 10.28 -16.46
C HIS A 358 -5.11 8.81 -16.88
N VAL A 359 -4.39 7.97 -16.14
CA VAL A 359 -4.36 6.51 -16.37
C VAL A 359 -5.76 5.90 -16.29
N CYS A 360 -6.56 6.27 -15.27
CA CYS A 360 -7.93 5.77 -15.15
C CYS A 360 -8.82 6.22 -16.33
N MET A 361 -8.66 7.46 -16.83
CA MET A 361 -9.40 7.94 -17.99
C MET A 361 -9.02 7.19 -19.27
N VAL A 362 -7.73 6.98 -19.51
CA VAL A 362 -7.25 6.21 -20.66
C VAL A 362 -7.70 4.75 -20.59
N ASP A 363 -7.64 4.11 -19.40
CA ASP A 363 -8.13 2.75 -19.20
C ASP A 363 -9.66 2.67 -19.44
N MET A 364 -10.42 3.66 -18.99
CA MET A 364 -11.86 3.74 -19.19
C MET A 364 -12.23 3.84 -20.68
N PHE A 365 -11.63 4.78 -21.41
CA PHE A 365 -11.86 4.90 -22.84
C PHE A 365 -11.37 3.68 -23.61
N GLY A 366 -10.22 3.16 -23.21
CA GLY A 366 -9.60 1.99 -23.81
C GLY A 366 -10.48 0.75 -23.68
N ARG A 367 -11.01 0.44 -22.50
CA ARG A 367 -11.92 -0.68 -22.28
C ARG A 367 -13.23 -0.53 -23.07
N ALA A 368 -13.69 0.69 -23.24
CA ALA A 368 -14.89 1.01 -24.02
C ALA A 368 -14.68 0.93 -25.55
N GLY A 369 -13.47 0.66 -26.04
CA GLY A 369 -13.15 0.64 -27.46
C GLY A 369 -12.99 2.02 -28.10
N LEU A 370 -13.03 3.10 -27.29
CA LEU A 370 -12.89 4.47 -27.74
C LEU A 370 -11.40 4.85 -27.93
N LEU A 371 -10.67 4.03 -28.73
CA LEU A 371 -9.21 4.15 -28.87
C LEU A 371 -8.76 5.51 -29.40
N SER A 372 -9.49 6.06 -30.38
CA SER A 372 -9.17 7.39 -30.95
C SER A 372 -9.30 8.49 -29.91
N GLU A 373 -10.31 8.41 -29.06
CA GLU A 373 -10.54 9.38 -27.99
C GLU A 373 -9.51 9.23 -26.87
N ALA A 374 -9.16 7.99 -26.48
CA ALA A 374 -8.09 7.71 -25.54
C ALA A 374 -6.75 8.29 -26.03
N TYR A 375 -6.42 8.11 -27.30
CA TYR A 375 -5.19 8.61 -27.89
C TYR A 375 -5.18 10.15 -28.00
N GLN A 376 -6.31 10.74 -28.36
CA GLN A 376 -6.47 12.20 -28.37
C GLN A 376 -6.31 12.80 -26.96
N PHE A 377 -6.93 12.18 -25.96
CA PHE A 377 -6.78 12.56 -24.56
C PHE A 377 -5.31 12.54 -24.12
N ILE A 378 -4.55 11.51 -24.52
CA ILE A 378 -3.10 11.43 -24.24
C ILE A 378 -2.34 12.58 -24.90
N LYS A 379 -2.68 12.96 -26.14
CA LYS A 379 -2.02 14.07 -26.85
C LYS A 379 -2.24 15.43 -26.20
N GLU A 380 -3.34 15.60 -25.49
CA GLU A 380 -3.68 16.83 -24.77
C GLU A 380 -2.99 16.95 -23.40
N LEU A 381 -2.35 15.87 -22.93
CA LEU A 381 -1.58 15.87 -21.68
C LEU A 381 -0.25 16.61 -21.83
N GLY A 382 0.19 17.27 -20.76
CA GLY A 382 1.50 17.91 -20.72
C GLY A 382 2.67 16.90 -20.69
N PRO A 383 3.89 17.33 -21.08
CA PRO A 383 5.05 16.43 -21.11
C PRO A 383 5.36 15.72 -19.79
N GLN A 384 5.04 16.35 -18.67
CA GLN A 384 5.25 15.77 -17.31
C GLN A 384 4.23 14.68 -16.96
N GLU A 385 3.11 14.63 -17.67
CA GLU A 385 2.01 13.69 -17.47
C GLU A 385 2.12 12.45 -18.38
N LEU A 386 2.97 12.54 -19.41
CA LEU A 386 3.23 11.48 -20.40
C LEU A 386 4.19 10.41 -19.87
N VAL A 387 3.83 9.80 -18.76
CA VAL A 387 4.62 8.75 -18.10
C VAL A 387 4.31 7.36 -18.69
N PRO A 388 5.19 6.36 -18.53
CA PRO A 388 4.99 5.00 -19.03
C PRO A 388 3.65 4.36 -18.66
N ALA A 389 3.10 4.69 -17.47
CA ALA A 389 1.83 4.14 -16.99
C ALA A 389 0.64 4.49 -17.91
N VAL A 390 0.59 5.72 -18.45
CA VAL A 390 -0.47 6.18 -19.38
C VAL A 390 -0.40 5.39 -20.68
N TRP A 391 0.80 5.23 -21.23
CA TRP A 391 1.02 4.46 -22.45
C TRP A 391 0.77 2.97 -22.27
N THR A 392 1.06 2.43 -21.07
CA THR A 392 0.76 1.02 -20.74
C THR A 392 -0.75 0.76 -20.74
N ALA A 393 -1.55 1.70 -20.20
CA ALA A 393 -3.02 1.59 -20.25
C ALA A 393 -3.52 1.59 -21.72
N MET A 394 -2.99 2.48 -22.55
CA MET A 394 -3.34 2.53 -23.98
C MET A 394 -2.92 1.28 -24.74
N LEU A 395 -1.73 0.72 -24.45
CA LEU A 395 -1.27 -0.54 -25.05
C LEU A 395 -2.18 -1.71 -24.69
N GLY A 396 -2.64 -1.74 -23.43
CA GLY A 396 -3.63 -2.71 -22.97
C GLY A 396 -4.94 -2.64 -23.76
N ALA A 397 -5.41 -1.43 -24.04
CA ALA A 397 -6.58 -1.17 -24.86
C ALA A 397 -6.40 -1.62 -26.32
N CYS A 398 -5.26 -1.31 -26.92
CA CYS A 398 -4.92 -1.74 -28.28
C CYS A 398 -4.92 -3.28 -28.39
N LYS A 399 -4.38 -3.99 -27.40
CA LYS A 399 -4.43 -5.45 -27.35
C LYS A 399 -5.86 -5.95 -27.28
N MET A 400 -6.68 -5.40 -26.41
CA MET A 400 -8.07 -5.81 -26.18
C MET A 400 -8.93 -5.67 -27.45
N HIS A 401 -8.75 -4.58 -28.17
CA HIS A 401 -9.51 -4.27 -29.39
C HIS A 401 -8.78 -4.63 -30.69
N LYS A 402 -7.70 -5.42 -30.59
CA LYS A 402 -6.95 -5.95 -31.74
C LYS A 402 -6.46 -4.86 -32.71
N ASN A 403 -6.17 -3.64 -32.18
CA ASN A 403 -5.56 -2.57 -32.95
C ASN A 403 -4.04 -2.72 -32.92
N PHE A 404 -3.51 -3.54 -33.82
CA PHE A 404 -2.12 -3.95 -33.83
C PHE A 404 -1.16 -2.85 -34.28
N GLU A 405 -1.57 -2.01 -35.22
CA GLU A 405 -0.72 -0.91 -35.73
C GLU A 405 -0.39 0.10 -34.64
N LEU A 406 -1.42 0.63 -34.00
CA LEU A 406 -1.27 1.56 -32.89
C LEU A 406 -0.59 0.87 -31.68
N GLY A 407 -0.90 -0.40 -31.44
CA GLY A 407 -0.29 -1.16 -30.36
C GLY A 407 1.22 -1.34 -30.51
N VAL A 408 1.71 -1.58 -31.73
CA VAL A 408 3.15 -1.67 -32.02
C VAL A 408 3.82 -0.32 -31.78
N GLU A 409 3.29 0.77 -32.33
CA GLU A 409 3.82 2.13 -32.13
C GLU A 409 3.99 2.45 -30.63
N ILE A 410 2.95 2.18 -29.83
CA ILE A 410 2.97 2.46 -28.39
C ILE A 410 3.96 1.55 -27.65
N ALA A 411 4.04 0.27 -28.01
CA ALA A 411 4.97 -0.66 -27.38
C ALA A 411 6.44 -0.29 -27.66
N GLU A 412 6.76 0.15 -28.89
CA GLU A 412 8.10 0.65 -29.23
C GLU A 412 8.44 1.92 -28.43
N ARG A 413 7.48 2.82 -28.27
CA ARG A 413 7.64 4.01 -27.43
C ARG A 413 7.88 3.64 -25.97
N LEU A 414 7.15 2.67 -25.42
CA LEU A 414 7.34 2.18 -24.06
C LEU A 414 8.72 1.56 -23.85
N ILE A 415 9.21 0.78 -24.81
CA ILE A 415 10.56 0.21 -24.78
C ILE A 415 11.62 1.32 -24.78
N SER A 416 11.39 2.42 -25.51
CA SER A 416 12.32 3.57 -25.51
C SER A 416 12.34 4.30 -24.16
N LEU A 417 11.22 4.34 -23.44
CA LEU A 417 11.09 4.98 -22.12
C LEU A 417 11.62 4.09 -20.99
N GLU A 418 11.37 2.79 -21.05
CA GLU A 418 11.75 1.79 -20.04
C GLU A 418 12.41 0.57 -20.69
N PRO A 419 13.65 0.67 -21.19
CA PRO A 419 14.30 -0.39 -21.94
C PRO A 419 14.62 -1.65 -21.13
N GLU A 420 14.62 -1.55 -19.80
CA GLU A 420 14.88 -2.66 -18.87
C GLU A 420 13.60 -3.39 -18.41
N ASN A 421 12.42 -2.95 -18.86
CA ASN A 421 11.15 -3.56 -18.46
C ASN A 421 10.76 -4.73 -19.40
N PRO A 422 10.90 -6.00 -19.01
CA PRO A 422 10.60 -7.14 -19.86
C PRO A 422 9.14 -7.20 -20.30
N GLY A 423 8.23 -6.59 -19.54
CA GLY A 423 6.80 -6.58 -19.84
C GLY A 423 6.48 -5.93 -21.19
N HIS A 424 7.19 -4.85 -21.55
CA HIS A 424 6.97 -4.14 -22.80
C HIS A 424 7.36 -4.98 -24.02
N TYR A 425 8.48 -5.70 -23.94
CA TYR A 425 8.92 -6.62 -25.00
C TYR A 425 7.95 -7.78 -25.18
N VAL A 426 7.46 -8.36 -24.07
CA VAL A 426 6.45 -9.43 -24.13
C VAL A 426 5.17 -8.92 -24.80
N LEU A 427 4.70 -7.72 -24.46
CA LEU A 427 3.51 -7.13 -25.08
C LEU A 427 3.74 -6.87 -26.56
N LEU A 428 4.89 -6.31 -26.95
CA LEU A 428 5.26 -6.08 -28.37
C LEU A 428 5.33 -7.40 -29.15
N SER A 429 5.99 -8.42 -28.59
CA SER A 429 6.04 -9.76 -29.18
C SER A 429 4.62 -10.32 -29.41
N ASN A 430 3.73 -10.18 -28.42
CA ASN A 430 2.35 -10.62 -28.54
C ASN A 430 1.55 -9.84 -29.59
N MET A 431 1.79 -8.53 -29.72
CA MET A 431 1.16 -7.69 -30.76
C MET A 431 1.60 -8.14 -32.15
N TYR A 432 2.89 -8.41 -32.35
CA TYR A 432 3.40 -8.95 -33.62
C TYR A 432 2.83 -10.34 -33.94
N ALA A 433 2.74 -11.23 -32.94
CA ALA A 433 2.14 -12.55 -33.11
C ALA A 433 0.67 -12.47 -33.55
N LEU A 434 -0.11 -11.59 -32.90
CA LEU A 434 -1.52 -11.35 -33.27
C LEU A 434 -1.67 -10.73 -34.67
N ALA A 435 -0.68 -9.94 -35.11
CA ALA A 435 -0.62 -9.37 -36.47
C ALA A 435 -0.07 -10.36 -37.51
N GLY A 436 0.27 -11.61 -37.14
CA GLY A 436 0.84 -12.62 -38.04
C GLY A 436 2.31 -12.33 -38.46
N LYS A 437 3.01 -11.41 -37.81
CA LYS A 437 4.38 -10.98 -38.15
C LYS A 437 5.42 -11.78 -37.35
N MET A 438 5.55 -13.09 -37.64
CA MET A 438 6.37 -14.01 -36.82
C MET A 438 7.86 -13.66 -36.82
N ASP A 439 8.44 -13.19 -37.94
CA ASP A 439 9.84 -12.73 -38.01
C ASP A 439 10.14 -11.64 -36.98
N ARG A 440 9.16 -10.73 -36.73
CA ARG A 440 9.27 -9.68 -35.74
C ARG A 440 9.17 -10.20 -34.32
N VAL A 441 8.36 -11.24 -34.08
CA VAL A 441 8.27 -11.92 -32.79
C VAL A 441 9.63 -12.46 -32.37
N GLU A 442 10.30 -13.19 -33.26
CA GLU A 442 11.63 -13.77 -33.02
C GLU A 442 12.68 -12.66 -32.76
N SER A 443 12.67 -11.59 -33.56
CA SER A 443 13.57 -10.46 -33.39
C SER A 443 13.43 -9.82 -31.99
N VAL A 444 12.21 -9.57 -31.51
CA VAL A 444 11.96 -8.98 -30.18
C VAL A 444 12.41 -9.92 -29.07
N ARG A 445 12.18 -11.23 -29.19
CA ARG A 445 12.62 -12.23 -28.20
C ARG A 445 14.14 -12.33 -28.14
N ASN A 446 14.83 -12.27 -29.28
CA ASN A 446 16.28 -12.27 -29.33
C ASN A 446 16.87 -11.04 -28.63
N VAL A 447 16.26 -9.85 -28.80
CA VAL A 447 16.64 -8.63 -28.08
C VAL A 447 16.47 -8.81 -26.55
N MET A 448 15.38 -9.44 -26.09
CA MET A 448 15.19 -9.73 -24.66
C MET A 448 16.30 -10.64 -24.12
N ILE A 449 16.64 -11.70 -24.85
CA ILE A 449 17.69 -12.66 -24.46
C ILE A 449 19.04 -11.95 -24.39
N GLN A 450 19.41 -11.19 -25.39
CA GLN A 450 20.67 -10.43 -25.45
C GLN A 450 20.81 -9.42 -24.30
N ARG A 451 19.69 -8.85 -23.85
CA ARG A 451 19.66 -7.92 -22.70
C ARG A 451 19.53 -8.64 -21.34
N GLY A 452 19.45 -9.96 -21.31
CA GLY A 452 19.28 -10.74 -20.08
C GLY A 452 17.92 -10.55 -19.41
N LEU A 453 16.92 -10.04 -20.13
CA LEU A 453 15.58 -9.78 -19.61
C LEU A 453 14.79 -11.10 -19.54
N ARG A 454 14.23 -11.40 -18.37
CA ARG A 454 13.42 -12.61 -18.15
C ARG A 454 11.96 -12.30 -17.90
N LYS A 455 11.07 -13.05 -18.56
CA LYS A 455 9.63 -13.01 -18.30
C LYS A 455 9.34 -13.44 -16.86
N ARG A 456 8.46 -12.74 -16.17
CA ARG A 456 7.96 -13.18 -14.85
C ARG A 456 7.09 -14.43 -15.02
N VAL A 457 7.36 -15.45 -14.22
CA VAL A 457 6.56 -16.68 -14.20
C VAL A 457 5.19 -16.38 -13.60
N GLY A 458 4.13 -16.84 -14.26
CA GLY A 458 2.78 -16.78 -13.74
C GLY A 458 2.52 -17.92 -12.76
N TYR A 459 2.01 -17.57 -11.57
CA TYR A 459 1.57 -18.55 -10.58
C TYR A 459 0.23 -18.15 -9.98
N SER A 460 -0.46 -19.15 -9.42
CA SER A 460 -1.70 -18.98 -8.68
C SER A 460 -1.57 -19.60 -7.30
N THR A 461 -2.14 -18.95 -6.29
CA THR A 461 -2.18 -19.46 -4.93
C THR A 461 -3.62 -19.68 -4.49
N ILE A 462 -3.85 -20.74 -3.75
CA ILE A 462 -5.12 -21.04 -3.08
C ILE A 462 -4.83 -21.41 -1.63
N ASP A 463 -5.62 -20.88 -0.70
CA ASP A 463 -5.58 -21.29 0.69
C ASP A 463 -6.58 -22.43 0.93
N VAL A 464 -6.11 -23.51 1.53
CA VAL A 464 -6.94 -24.63 1.96
C VAL A 464 -6.57 -24.99 3.39
N ASN A 465 -7.52 -24.82 4.31
CA ASN A 465 -7.32 -25.09 5.75
C ASN A 465 -6.17 -24.29 6.37
N ASN A 466 -6.07 -22.98 6.04
CA ASN A 466 -5.00 -22.07 6.47
C ASN A 466 -3.59 -22.47 5.99
N ASN A 467 -3.50 -23.27 4.92
CA ASN A 467 -2.25 -23.59 4.25
C ASN A 467 -2.30 -23.06 2.82
N PRO A 468 -1.38 -22.19 2.43
CA PRO A 468 -1.27 -21.70 1.06
C PRO A 468 -0.62 -22.74 0.16
N TYR A 469 -1.22 -23.01 -0.97
CA TYR A 469 -0.69 -23.88 -2.04
C TYR A 469 -0.44 -23.04 -3.28
N LEU A 470 0.74 -23.21 -3.87
CA LEU A 470 1.17 -22.47 -5.06
C LEU A 470 1.21 -23.43 -6.26
N PHE A 471 0.68 -22.96 -7.39
CA PHE A 471 0.67 -23.67 -8.66
C PHE A 471 1.26 -22.79 -9.75
N SER A 472 2.18 -23.35 -10.55
CA SER A 472 2.66 -22.78 -11.81
C SER A 472 1.97 -23.47 -12.99
N MET A 473 2.13 -22.94 -14.21
CA MET A 473 1.61 -23.60 -15.41
C MET A 473 2.29 -24.96 -15.59
N GLY A 474 1.50 -26.02 -15.75
CA GLY A 474 2.01 -27.38 -15.93
C GLY A 474 2.75 -27.93 -14.71
N ASP A 475 2.49 -27.40 -13.52
CA ASP A 475 3.18 -27.78 -12.28
C ASP A 475 2.95 -29.26 -11.93
N LYS A 476 4.03 -29.98 -11.73
CA LYS A 476 4.05 -31.40 -11.34
C LYS A 476 4.73 -31.62 -9.98
N SER A 477 5.01 -30.57 -9.23
CA SER A 477 5.74 -30.64 -7.97
C SER A 477 4.87 -31.06 -6.77
N HIS A 478 3.55 -30.93 -6.90
CA HIS A 478 2.62 -31.25 -5.80
C HIS A 478 2.55 -32.77 -5.57
N PRO A 479 2.53 -33.27 -4.32
CA PRO A 479 2.46 -34.72 -4.01
C PRO A 479 1.25 -35.43 -4.68
N GLU A 480 0.12 -34.76 -4.80
CA GLU A 480 -1.12 -35.30 -5.40
C GLU A 480 -1.31 -34.87 -6.87
N THR A 481 -0.22 -34.61 -7.58
CA THR A 481 -0.27 -34.13 -8.98
C THR A 481 -1.16 -34.99 -9.87
N ASN A 482 -1.02 -36.32 -9.80
CA ASN A 482 -1.79 -37.23 -10.66
C ASN A 482 -3.30 -37.14 -10.42
N GLU A 483 -3.72 -37.00 -9.17
CA GLU A 483 -5.13 -36.82 -8.82
C GLU A 483 -5.66 -35.47 -9.30
N ILE A 484 -4.87 -34.38 -9.09
CA ILE A 484 -5.24 -33.03 -9.53
C ILE A 484 -5.43 -32.97 -11.05
N TYR A 485 -4.49 -33.57 -11.80
CA TYR A 485 -4.56 -33.59 -13.27
C TYR A 485 -5.76 -34.38 -13.76
N ARG A 486 -5.95 -35.60 -13.24
CA ARG A 486 -7.11 -36.44 -13.58
C ARG A 486 -8.43 -35.75 -13.27
N TYR A 487 -8.56 -35.13 -12.10
CA TYR A 487 -9.76 -34.38 -11.72
C TYR A 487 -9.99 -33.18 -12.64
N LEU A 488 -8.93 -32.44 -12.99
CA LEU A 488 -9.01 -31.31 -13.92
C LEU A 488 -9.44 -31.75 -15.32
N ASP A 489 -8.93 -32.88 -15.83
CA ASP A 489 -9.32 -33.42 -17.13
C ASP A 489 -10.80 -33.76 -17.16
N GLU A 490 -11.31 -34.43 -16.12
CA GLU A 490 -12.74 -34.71 -15.97
C GLU A 490 -13.57 -33.42 -15.86
N LEU A 491 -13.09 -32.45 -15.10
CA LEU A 491 -13.77 -31.16 -14.95
C LEU A 491 -13.86 -30.39 -16.28
N ILE A 492 -12.77 -30.33 -17.04
CA ILE A 492 -12.74 -29.65 -18.34
C ILE A 492 -13.62 -30.40 -19.36
N TRP A 493 -13.64 -31.72 -19.30
CA TRP A 493 -14.56 -32.51 -20.14
C TRP A 493 -16.03 -32.14 -19.85
N ARG A 494 -16.44 -32.10 -18.59
CA ARG A 494 -17.81 -31.66 -18.19
C ARG A 494 -18.10 -30.23 -18.61
N CYS A 495 -17.10 -29.33 -18.58
CA CYS A 495 -17.24 -27.95 -19.06
C CYS A 495 -17.45 -27.92 -20.60
N LYS A 496 -16.71 -28.75 -21.36
CA LYS A 496 -16.92 -28.87 -22.82
C LYS A 496 -18.32 -29.36 -23.17
N GLU A 497 -18.84 -30.37 -22.45
CA GLU A 497 -20.25 -30.83 -22.58
C GLU A 497 -21.24 -29.70 -22.26
N ALA A 498 -20.91 -28.79 -21.35
CA ALA A 498 -21.73 -27.61 -21.02
C ALA A 498 -21.56 -26.43 -22.00
N GLY A 499 -20.71 -26.58 -23.05
CA GLY A 499 -20.52 -25.59 -24.11
C GLY A 499 -19.23 -24.76 -24.00
N TYR A 500 -18.28 -25.09 -23.10
CA TYR A 500 -16.98 -24.42 -23.05
C TYR A 500 -16.15 -24.78 -24.28
N VAL A 501 -15.65 -23.74 -24.95
CA VAL A 501 -14.69 -23.86 -26.05
C VAL A 501 -13.38 -23.19 -25.64
N PRO A 502 -12.24 -23.92 -25.67
CA PRO A 502 -10.94 -23.35 -25.37
C PRO A 502 -10.58 -22.20 -26.32
N ILE A 503 -10.02 -21.11 -25.76
CA ILE A 503 -9.62 -19.91 -26.52
C ILE A 503 -8.10 -19.84 -26.51
N PRO A 504 -7.41 -20.16 -27.63
CA PRO A 504 -5.95 -20.11 -27.70
C PRO A 504 -5.43 -18.67 -27.60
N GLU A 505 -4.45 -18.45 -26.73
CA GLU A 505 -3.76 -17.17 -26.65
C GLU A 505 -2.79 -16.98 -27.82
N SER A 506 -2.57 -15.72 -28.20
CA SER A 506 -1.66 -15.33 -29.28
C SER A 506 -0.21 -15.81 -29.09
N ALA A 507 0.22 -15.97 -27.84
CA ALA A 507 1.58 -16.45 -27.51
C ALA A 507 1.79 -17.94 -27.83
N MET A 508 0.75 -18.68 -28.17
CA MET A 508 0.79 -20.13 -28.43
C MET A 508 0.80 -20.50 -29.92
N HIS A 509 0.88 -19.52 -30.82
CA HIS A 509 0.88 -19.81 -32.27
C HIS A 509 2.09 -20.61 -32.76
N GLU A 510 3.19 -20.62 -32.00
CA GLU A 510 4.40 -21.38 -32.31
C GLU A 510 4.40 -22.81 -31.78
N LEU A 511 3.41 -23.18 -30.96
CA LEU A 511 3.27 -24.50 -30.41
C LEU A 511 2.47 -25.41 -31.36
N GLU A 512 2.80 -26.69 -31.41
CA GLU A 512 1.94 -27.68 -32.04
C GLU A 512 0.58 -27.74 -31.35
N GLU A 513 -0.43 -28.27 -32.03
CA GLU A 513 -1.82 -28.25 -31.54
C GLU A 513 -1.96 -28.98 -30.19
N GLU A 514 -1.27 -30.10 -30.02
CA GLU A 514 -1.25 -30.86 -28.76
C GLU A 514 -0.55 -30.10 -27.61
N GLU A 515 0.57 -29.45 -27.88
CA GLU A 515 1.27 -28.63 -26.89
C GLU A 515 0.45 -27.40 -26.49
N ARG A 516 -0.26 -26.82 -27.45
CA ARG A 516 -1.17 -25.70 -27.23
C ARG A 516 -2.35 -26.10 -26.36
N GLU A 517 -2.97 -27.25 -26.64
CA GLU A 517 -4.06 -27.78 -25.83
C GLU A 517 -3.57 -28.11 -24.40
N PHE A 518 -2.40 -28.72 -24.26
CA PHE A 518 -1.77 -28.98 -22.97
C PHE A 518 -1.53 -27.68 -22.17
N ALA A 519 -0.95 -26.68 -22.80
CA ALA A 519 -0.67 -25.39 -22.15
C ALA A 519 -1.95 -24.69 -21.70
N LEU A 520 -3.04 -24.70 -22.51
CA LEU A 520 -4.33 -24.14 -22.14
C LEU A 520 -5.01 -24.90 -21.00
N ARG A 521 -4.89 -26.24 -21.01
CA ARG A 521 -5.56 -27.11 -20.04
C ARG A 521 -4.99 -26.95 -18.64
N TYR A 522 -3.67 -26.84 -18.51
CA TYR A 522 -2.96 -26.89 -17.24
C TYR A 522 -2.40 -25.53 -16.79
N HIS A 523 -3.15 -24.46 -17.07
CA HIS A 523 -2.83 -23.15 -16.47
C HIS A 523 -2.90 -23.21 -14.95
N SER A 524 -2.04 -22.42 -14.29
CA SER A 524 -1.92 -22.38 -12.84
C SER A 524 -3.24 -22.14 -12.11
N GLU A 525 -4.11 -21.31 -12.69
CA GLU A 525 -5.44 -21.00 -12.15
C GLU A 525 -6.35 -22.25 -12.17
N LYS A 526 -6.35 -22.99 -13.26
CA LYS A 526 -7.17 -24.20 -13.41
C LYS A 526 -6.69 -25.32 -12.45
N LEU A 527 -5.37 -25.47 -12.29
CA LEU A 527 -4.79 -26.40 -11.31
C LEU A 527 -5.19 -26.02 -9.87
N ALA A 528 -5.11 -24.73 -9.52
CA ALA A 528 -5.50 -24.24 -8.20
C ALA A 528 -7.01 -24.48 -7.94
N VAL A 529 -7.88 -24.27 -8.94
CA VAL A 529 -9.32 -24.55 -8.82
C VAL A 529 -9.57 -26.03 -8.63
N ALA A 530 -8.95 -26.90 -9.45
CA ALA A 530 -9.11 -28.36 -9.34
C ALA A 530 -8.72 -28.85 -7.95
N PHE A 531 -7.56 -28.43 -7.45
CA PHE A 531 -7.12 -28.76 -6.10
C PHE A 531 -8.11 -28.26 -5.03
N GLY A 532 -8.57 -27.01 -5.13
CA GLY A 532 -9.54 -26.44 -4.20
C GLY A 532 -10.86 -27.23 -4.19
N LEU A 533 -11.36 -27.64 -5.37
CA LEU A 533 -12.58 -28.44 -5.48
C LEU A 533 -12.41 -29.83 -4.83
N MET A 534 -11.23 -30.44 -4.96
CA MET A 534 -10.92 -31.74 -4.35
C MET A 534 -10.83 -31.66 -2.81
N LYS A 535 -10.32 -30.58 -2.29
CA LYS A 535 -9.96 -30.45 -0.85
C LYS A 535 -11.00 -29.72 0.00
N THR A 536 -12.01 -29.12 -0.60
CA THR A 536 -13.02 -28.36 0.14
C THR A 536 -14.42 -28.93 -0.07
N THR A 537 -15.29 -28.77 0.94
CA THR A 537 -16.66 -29.28 0.89
C THR A 537 -17.51 -28.54 -0.14
N HIS A 538 -18.56 -29.22 -0.63
CA HIS A 538 -19.55 -28.61 -1.52
C HIS A 538 -20.14 -27.34 -0.92
N GLY A 539 -20.37 -26.32 -1.77
CA GLY A 539 -20.95 -25.03 -1.35
C GLY A 539 -19.94 -24.01 -0.82
N MET A 540 -18.71 -24.39 -0.46
CA MET A 540 -17.68 -23.42 -0.06
C MET A 540 -17.19 -22.59 -1.24
N THR A 541 -17.07 -21.27 -1.08
CA THR A 541 -16.48 -20.38 -2.09
C THR A 541 -14.97 -20.64 -2.21
N LEU A 542 -14.47 -20.85 -3.42
CA LEU A 542 -13.04 -20.94 -3.68
C LEU A 542 -12.43 -19.55 -3.89
N ARG A 543 -11.27 -19.29 -3.26
CA ARG A 543 -10.54 -18.03 -3.41
C ARG A 543 -9.15 -18.29 -3.90
N ILE A 544 -8.81 -17.68 -5.04
CA ILE A 544 -7.52 -17.86 -5.72
C ILE A 544 -6.91 -16.49 -5.96
N VAL A 545 -5.60 -16.39 -5.76
CA VAL A 545 -4.83 -15.19 -6.05
C VAL A 545 -3.87 -15.49 -7.20
N LYS A 546 -3.94 -14.69 -8.26
CA LYS A 546 -3.07 -14.76 -9.44
C LYS A 546 -2.12 -13.56 -9.46
N ASN A 547 -0.82 -13.80 -9.66
CA ASN A 547 0.18 -12.73 -9.74
C ASN A 547 0.19 -11.95 -11.08
N LEU A 548 -0.51 -12.45 -12.09
CA LEU A 548 -0.69 -11.81 -13.39
C LEU A 548 -2.18 -11.57 -13.66
N LYS A 549 -2.52 -10.84 -14.74
CA LYS A 549 -3.90 -10.77 -15.23
C LYS A 549 -4.36 -12.16 -15.67
N ILE A 550 -5.61 -12.52 -15.36
CA ILE A 550 -6.22 -13.77 -15.82
C ILE A 550 -6.34 -13.77 -17.34
N CYS A 551 -6.14 -14.89 -18.01
CA CYS A 551 -6.28 -14.99 -19.46
C CYS A 551 -7.75 -15.20 -19.88
N GLU A 552 -8.05 -14.92 -21.15
CA GLU A 552 -9.40 -15.00 -21.70
C GLU A 552 -9.95 -16.42 -21.62
N ASP A 553 -9.11 -17.42 -21.90
CA ASP A 553 -9.48 -18.83 -21.81
C ASP A 553 -9.82 -19.26 -20.37
N CYS A 554 -8.97 -18.91 -19.38
CA CYS A 554 -9.29 -19.21 -17.98
C CYS A 554 -10.54 -18.47 -17.51
N HIS A 555 -10.73 -17.21 -17.90
CA HIS A 555 -11.93 -16.46 -17.56
C HIS A 555 -13.20 -17.14 -18.11
N SER A 556 -13.18 -17.57 -19.38
CA SER A 556 -14.27 -18.35 -19.97
C SER A 556 -14.47 -19.68 -19.24
N ALA A 557 -13.41 -20.45 -19.01
CA ALA A 557 -13.49 -21.75 -18.34
C ALA A 557 -14.14 -21.64 -16.95
N PHE A 558 -13.82 -20.60 -16.16
CA PHE A 558 -14.36 -20.45 -14.80
C PHE A 558 -15.86 -20.14 -14.77
N LYS A 559 -16.41 -19.51 -15.79
CA LYS A 559 -17.86 -19.38 -15.92
C LYS A 559 -18.52 -20.78 -16.00
N PHE A 560 -18.00 -21.65 -16.87
CA PHE A 560 -18.52 -23.02 -17.01
C PHE A 560 -18.21 -23.87 -15.77
N ILE A 561 -17.04 -23.75 -15.16
CA ILE A 561 -16.72 -24.46 -13.91
C ILE A 561 -17.70 -24.06 -12.81
N SER A 562 -18.09 -22.78 -12.71
CA SER A 562 -19.07 -22.34 -11.72
C SER A 562 -20.45 -22.98 -11.92
N ILE A 563 -20.85 -23.24 -13.18
CA ILE A 563 -22.10 -23.95 -13.51
C ILE A 563 -21.99 -25.44 -13.11
N VAL A 564 -20.99 -26.15 -13.67
CA VAL A 564 -20.92 -27.62 -13.54
C VAL A 564 -20.61 -28.07 -12.12
N THR A 565 -20.03 -27.21 -11.28
CA THR A 565 -19.73 -27.51 -9.88
C THR A 565 -20.72 -26.91 -8.91
N ASN A 566 -21.58 -26.00 -9.37
CA ASN A 566 -22.45 -25.16 -8.54
C ASN A 566 -21.69 -24.48 -7.39
N ARG A 567 -20.49 -23.94 -7.70
CA ARG A 567 -19.60 -23.29 -6.73
C ARG A 567 -19.32 -21.85 -7.15
N GLU A 568 -19.29 -20.97 -6.18
CA GLU A 568 -18.73 -19.64 -6.36
C GLU A 568 -17.20 -19.72 -6.37
N ILE A 569 -16.58 -19.10 -7.37
CA ILE A 569 -15.13 -19.02 -7.53
C ILE A 569 -14.75 -17.55 -7.58
N ILE A 570 -13.91 -17.10 -6.67
CA ILE A 570 -13.41 -15.74 -6.61
C ILE A 570 -11.93 -15.77 -6.98
N ILE A 571 -11.57 -15.07 -8.04
CA ILE A 571 -10.17 -14.94 -8.46
C ILE A 571 -9.76 -13.48 -8.33
N ARG A 572 -8.73 -13.23 -7.54
CA ARG A 572 -8.04 -11.95 -7.49
C ARG A 572 -6.86 -12.00 -8.44
N ASP A 573 -6.90 -11.25 -9.50
CA ASP A 573 -5.76 -11.03 -10.38
C ASP A 573 -4.98 -9.75 -10.00
N LYS A 574 -4.02 -9.36 -10.81
CA LYS A 574 -3.19 -8.16 -10.54
C LYS A 574 -4.01 -6.86 -10.48
N LEU A 575 -5.14 -6.80 -11.17
CA LEU A 575 -5.92 -5.57 -11.38
C LEU A 575 -7.21 -5.53 -10.57
N ARG A 576 -7.91 -6.67 -10.45
CA ARG A 576 -9.27 -6.70 -9.89
C ARG A 576 -9.65 -8.09 -9.40
N PHE A 577 -10.89 -8.20 -8.86
CA PHE A 577 -11.54 -9.46 -8.58
C PHE A 577 -12.50 -9.87 -9.69
N HIS A 578 -12.60 -11.18 -9.88
CA HIS A 578 -13.56 -11.84 -10.74
C HIS A 578 -14.37 -12.81 -9.88
N HIS A 579 -15.67 -12.56 -9.73
CA HIS A 579 -16.59 -13.44 -9.01
C HIS A 579 -17.36 -14.25 -10.04
N PHE A 580 -17.04 -15.53 -10.14
CA PHE A 580 -17.73 -16.46 -11.03
C PHE A 580 -18.80 -17.20 -10.25
N LYS A 581 -20.05 -17.04 -10.67
CA LYS A 581 -21.20 -17.68 -10.07
C LYS A 581 -22.26 -17.92 -11.13
N GLU A 582 -22.82 -19.14 -11.17
CA GLU A 582 -23.93 -19.49 -12.07
C GLU A 582 -23.66 -19.10 -13.55
N GLY A 583 -22.43 -19.28 -14.01
CA GLY A 583 -22.03 -19.00 -15.40
C GLY A 583 -21.75 -17.54 -15.72
N SER A 584 -21.88 -16.65 -14.76
CA SER A 584 -21.61 -15.23 -14.93
C SER A 584 -20.36 -14.79 -14.16
N CYS A 585 -19.76 -13.66 -14.56
CA CYS A 585 -18.70 -12.99 -13.82
C CYS A 585 -19.14 -11.59 -13.43
N SER A 586 -18.75 -11.14 -12.22
CA SER A 586 -19.01 -9.77 -11.74
C SER A 586 -18.45 -8.67 -12.64
N CYS A 587 -17.46 -8.98 -13.48
CA CYS A 587 -16.90 -8.05 -14.45
C CYS A 587 -17.76 -7.82 -15.69
N LEU A 588 -18.83 -8.62 -15.89
CA LEU A 588 -19.71 -8.57 -17.06
C LEU A 588 -18.95 -8.67 -18.40
N ASP A 589 -17.83 -9.40 -18.39
CA ASP A 589 -16.86 -9.52 -19.50
C ASP A 589 -16.20 -8.20 -19.92
N TYR A 590 -16.27 -7.20 -19.08
CA TYR A 590 -15.67 -5.88 -19.27
C TYR A 590 -14.33 -5.78 -18.50
N TRP A 591 -13.29 -6.50 -19.01
CA TRP A 591 -12.04 -6.66 -18.24
C TRP A 591 -10.78 -6.68 -19.10
#